data_b0ff75d87b5a308b03b5126cab2005af
#
_entry.id   b0ff75d87b5a308b03b5126cab2005af
#
_cell.length_a   1.000
_cell.length_b   1.000
_cell.length_c   1.000
_cell.angle_alpha   90.00
_cell.angle_beta   90.00
_cell.angle_gamma   90.00
#
_symmetry.space_group_name_H-M   'P 1'
#
loop_
_entity.id
_entity.type
_entity.pdbx_description
1 polymer ?
#
loop_
_entity_poly.entity_id
_entity_poly.type
_entity_poly.pdbx_seq_one_letter_code
_entity_poly.pdbx_strand_id
1 'polypeptide(L)'
;MCSNKTSLTYRDAGVDIDAGNRAVELMKESVKRTYTPGVVGDLGGFGGLYSLAGHAMSDPMLVSGTDGVGTKLRLAIMMDKHDTIGQDCVAMSVNDILVQGAIPLFFLDYIAVGKLEPVKVADIVRGVAEACEESGCALLGGETAEMAGFYDDEDYDVAGFAVGIVDRPKLITGKSIKAGDVILGLPSSGVHSNGFSLVRKIVFDHKGFSIDQNIPEFGKTLGEELLTPTRLYPKAVLPLIKENLIKGMVHITGGGFYENIPRVLPTGVTAEVDCDTWPRLPVFEQIQEWGNVDWHEMYRTFNMGIGMILIVDAADVDRVKANLESRNEAVYEIGHIVSGEGPVVVKGAVFND
;
A
#
# COMPACT_ATOMS: atom_id res chain seq x y z
N MET A 1 57.27 22.48 15.22
CA MET A 1 56.27 22.39 14.16
C MET A 1 54.98 21.87 14.82
N CYS A 2 54.03 22.77 15.11
CA CYS A 2 52.73 22.36 15.57
C CYS A 2 51.98 21.74 14.37
N SER A 3 51.77 20.42 14.41
CA SER A 3 50.88 19.82 13.45
C SER A 3 49.45 20.37 13.73
N ASN A 4 48.93 21.17 12.80
CA ASN A 4 47.50 21.47 12.79
C ASN A 4 46.75 20.15 12.69
N LYS A 5 46.35 19.56 13.80
CA LYS A 5 45.39 18.45 13.81
C LYS A 5 44.04 19.05 13.45
N THR A 6 43.63 18.88 12.22
CA THR A 6 42.27 19.18 11.76
C THR A 6 41.32 18.40 12.68
N SER A 7 40.45 19.08 13.40
CA SER A 7 39.39 18.41 14.19
C SER A 7 38.40 17.79 13.21
N LEU A 8 38.19 16.48 13.30
CA LEU A 8 37.15 15.78 12.54
C LEU A 8 35.79 16.14 13.10
N THR A 9 34.83 16.32 12.21
CA THR A 9 33.41 16.56 12.52
C THR A 9 32.55 15.39 12.08
N TYR A 10 31.29 15.34 12.52
CA TYR A 10 30.35 14.30 12.08
C TYR A 10 30.02 14.42 10.57
N ARG A 11 30.04 15.65 10.03
CA ARG A 11 29.93 15.92 8.59
C ARG A 11 31.11 15.34 7.79
N ASP A 12 32.31 15.32 8.34
CA ASP A 12 33.47 14.68 7.70
C ASP A 12 33.35 13.14 7.65
N ALA A 13 32.47 12.59 8.47
CA ALA A 13 32.11 11.17 8.48
C ALA A 13 30.86 10.86 7.63
N GLY A 14 30.31 11.86 6.90
CA GLY A 14 29.20 11.69 5.97
C GLY A 14 27.82 11.93 6.58
N VAL A 15 27.70 12.48 7.82
CA VAL A 15 26.41 12.77 8.45
C VAL A 15 26.24 14.26 8.70
N ASP A 16 25.21 14.87 8.08
CA ASP A 16 24.91 16.29 8.18
C ASP A 16 23.70 16.59 9.07
N ILE A 17 23.96 16.93 10.35
CA ILE A 17 22.90 17.27 11.33
C ILE A 17 22.08 18.48 10.89
N ASP A 18 22.69 19.49 10.26
CA ASP A 18 21.99 20.70 9.80
C ASP A 18 21.01 20.37 8.66
N ALA A 19 21.41 19.48 7.76
CA ALA A 19 20.52 18.96 6.71
C ALA A 19 19.32 18.21 7.31
N GLY A 20 19.55 17.36 8.32
CA GLY A 20 18.48 16.68 9.05
C GLY A 20 17.49 17.66 9.69
N ASN A 21 17.98 18.66 10.43
CA ASN A 21 17.15 19.70 11.02
C ASN A 21 16.34 20.47 9.95
N ARG A 22 16.95 20.75 8.81
CA ARG A 22 16.28 21.43 7.70
C ARG A 22 15.16 20.57 7.08
N ALA A 23 15.36 19.26 6.92
CA ALA A 23 14.33 18.34 6.46
C ALA A 23 13.12 18.37 7.41
N VAL A 24 13.35 18.27 8.73
CA VAL A 24 12.28 18.37 9.73
C VAL A 24 11.50 19.67 9.63
N GLU A 25 12.17 20.82 9.44
CA GLU A 25 11.48 22.09 9.25
C GLU A 25 10.57 22.10 8.00
N LEU A 26 11.04 21.53 6.90
CA LEU A 26 10.28 21.50 5.64
C LEU A 26 9.04 20.60 5.72
N MET A 27 9.06 19.53 6.52
CA MET A 27 7.94 18.58 6.61
C MET A 27 6.89 18.95 7.67
N LYS A 28 7.20 19.83 8.62
CA LYS A 28 6.32 20.16 9.78
C LYS A 28 4.87 20.46 9.42
N GLU A 29 4.61 21.27 8.42
CA GLU A 29 3.26 21.65 8.04
C GLU A 29 2.48 20.46 7.47
N SER A 30 3.11 19.64 6.63
CA SER A 30 2.49 18.44 6.06
C SER A 30 2.13 17.44 7.16
N VAL A 31 3.04 17.20 8.11
CA VAL A 31 2.77 16.33 9.27
C VAL A 31 1.61 16.84 10.11
N LYS A 32 1.59 18.13 10.44
CA LYS A 32 0.51 18.74 11.27
C LYS A 32 -0.87 18.64 10.64
N ARG A 33 -0.99 18.69 9.32
CA ARG A 33 -2.28 18.51 8.64
C ARG A 33 -2.91 17.14 8.89
N THR A 34 -2.10 16.12 9.16
CA THR A 34 -2.60 14.77 9.44
C THR A 34 -3.18 14.60 10.85
N TYR A 35 -2.97 15.56 11.76
CA TYR A 35 -3.31 15.41 13.16
C TYR A 35 -4.82 15.23 13.35
N THR A 36 -5.16 14.14 14.02
CA THR A 36 -6.53 13.82 14.47
C THR A 36 -6.71 14.22 15.93
N PRO A 37 -7.94 14.26 16.46
CA PRO A 37 -8.18 14.58 17.87
C PRO A 37 -7.48 13.66 18.89
N GLY A 38 -7.02 12.48 18.44
CA GLY A 38 -6.26 11.56 19.27
C GLY A 38 -4.80 11.95 19.49
N VAL A 39 -4.23 12.82 18.64
CA VAL A 39 -2.82 13.23 18.79
C VAL A 39 -2.63 14.10 20.02
N VAL A 40 -1.64 13.77 20.84
CA VAL A 40 -1.30 14.51 22.06
C VAL A 40 0.14 15.02 21.95
N GLY A 41 0.30 16.35 21.91
CA GLY A 41 1.62 17.00 21.76
C GLY A 41 1.94 17.42 20.33
N ASP A 42 3.20 17.70 20.09
CA ASP A 42 3.74 18.19 18.81
C ASP A 42 4.90 17.31 18.31
N LEU A 43 5.28 17.47 17.05
CA LEU A 43 6.44 16.83 16.45
C LEU A 43 7.74 17.28 17.15
N GLY A 44 8.67 16.35 17.38
CA GLY A 44 10.01 16.62 17.94
C GLY A 44 10.23 16.11 19.36
N GLY A 45 9.29 15.36 19.94
CA GLY A 45 9.50 14.60 21.17
C GLY A 45 10.23 13.28 20.90
N PHE A 46 10.60 12.55 21.97
CA PHE A 46 11.18 11.19 21.84
C PHE A 46 10.18 10.14 21.33
N GLY A 47 8.89 10.44 21.38
CA GLY A 47 7.84 9.55 20.88
C GLY A 47 6.53 10.28 20.72
N GLY A 48 5.71 9.81 19.81
CA GLY A 48 4.36 10.32 19.60
C GLY A 48 3.37 9.74 20.61
N LEU A 49 2.47 10.58 21.11
CA LEU A 49 1.41 10.16 22.01
C LEU A 49 0.07 10.21 21.32
N TYR A 50 -0.72 9.15 21.45
CA TYR A 50 -2.06 9.06 20.87
C TYR A 50 -3.09 8.63 21.92
N SER A 51 -4.14 9.41 22.11
CA SER A 51 -5.23 9.13 23.05
C SER A 51 -6.29 8.24 22.43
N LEU A 52 -6.66 7.17 23.11
CA LEU A 52 -7.77 6.30 22.71
C LEU A 52 -9.13 6.73 23.27
N ALA A 53 -9.19 7.81 24.05
CA ALA A 53 -10.41 8.24 24.75
C ALA A 53 -11.60 8.59 23.84
N GLY A 54 -11.33 8.94 22.55
CA GLY A 54 -12.37 9.21 21.55
C GLY A 54 -13.04 7.98 20.96
N HIS A 55 -12.56 6.76 21.26
CA HIS A 55 -13.04 5.51 20.68
C HIS A 55 -13.88 4.74 21.68
N ALA A 56 -15.22 4.87 21.59
CA ALA A 56 -16.16 4.12 22.43
C ALA A 56 -16.29 2.67 21.93
N MET A 57 -15.49 1.77 22.51
CA MET A 57 -15.46 0.32 22.19
C MET A 57 -15.60 -0.48 23.45
N SER A 58 -16.22 -1.67 23.34
CA SER A 58 -16.46 -2.57 24.47
C SER A 58 -15.22 -3.39 24.83
N ASP A 59 -14.43 -3.77 23.84
CA ASP A 59 -13.19 -4.53 23.98
C ASP A 59 -12.21 -4.11 22.87
N PRO A 60 -11.55 -2.93 23.04
CA PRO A 60 -10.68 -2.36 22.03
C PRO A 60 -9.41 -3.19 21.82
N MET A 61 -9.11 -3.50 20.55
CA MET A 61 -7.89 -4.17 20.13
C MET A 61 -7.09 -3.26 19.21
N LEU A 62 -5.79 -3.17 19.43
CA LEU A 62 -4.88 -2.55 18.48
C LEU A 62 -4.51 -3.56 17.39
N VAL A 63 -4.49 -3.09 16.15
CA VAL A 63 -4.03 -3.83 14.98
C VAL A 63 -2.85 -3.07 14.41
N SER A 64 -1.75 -3.75 14.13
CA SER A 64 -0.55 -3.11 13.58
C SER A 64 -0.06 -3.87 12.35
N GLY A 65 0.49 -3.14 11.39
CA GLY A 65 1.15 -3.65 10.21
C GLY A 65 2.38 -2.81 9.90
N THR A 66 3.39 -3.43 9.32
CA THR A 66 4.58 -2.75 8.81
C THR A 66 4.90 -3.28 7.42
N ASP A 67 5.23 -2.37 6.53
CA ASP A 67 5.63 -2.70 5.17
C ASP A 67 6.55 -1.60 4.61
N GLY A 68 7.26 -1.94 3.54
CA GLY A 68 8.07 -1.01 2.77
C GLY A 68 7.48 -0.72 1.39
N VAL A 69 8.13 0.16 0.64
CA VAL A 69 7.78 0.40 -0.78
C VAL A 69 8.38 -0.67 -1.69
N GLY A 70 9.54 -1.19 -1.32
CA GLY A 70 10.24 -2.20 -2.10
C GLY A 70 10.92 -1.64 -3.36
N THR A 71 11.16 -2.51 -4.34
CA THR A 71 12.01 -2.17 -5.51
C THR A 71 11.38 -1.16 -6.50
N LYS A 72 10.14 -0.74 -6.27
CA LYS A 72 9.53 0.42 -6.95
C LYS A 72 10.32 1.70 -6.70
N LEU A 73 10.98 1.84 -5.54
CA LEU A 73 11.84 2.97 -5.21
C LEU A 73 12.89 3.26 -6.30
N ARG A 74 13.41 2.22 -6.97
CA ARG A 74 14.37 2.42 -8.05
C ARG A 74 13.82 3.27 -9.19
N LEU A 75 12.51 3.17 -9.47
CA LEU A 75 11.85 3.98 -10.50
C LEU A 75 11.74 5.44 -10.05
N ALA A 76 11.42 5.68 -8.79
CA ALA A 76 11.38 7.02 -8.21
C ALA A 76 12.77 7.72 -8.31
N ILE A 77 13.83 6.96 -8.00
CA ILE A 77 15.23 7.45 -8.13
C ILE A 77 15.56 7.74 -9.61
N MET A 78 15.23 6.83 -10.54
CA MET A 78 15.49 7.02 -11.97
C MET A 78 14.74 8.23 -12.57
N MET A 79 13.58 8.57 -12.03
CA MET A 79 12.76 9.70 -12.49
C MET A 79 12.98 10.99 -11.69
N ASP A 80 13.81 10.96 -10.65
CA ASP A 80 13.95 12.04 -9.65
C ASP A 80 12.56 12.54 -9.17
N LYS A 81 11.63 11.58 -8.89
CA LYS A 81 10.26 11.85 -8.48
C LYS A 81 9.95 11.08 -7.21
N HIS A 82 9.86 11.77 -6.08
CA HIS A 82 9.85 11.18 -4.74
C HIS A 82 8.56 11.38 -3.96
N ASP A 83 7.62 12.16 -4.47
CA ASP A 83 6.37 12.54 -3.80
C ASP A 83 5.29 11.44 -3.80
N THR A 84 5.36 10.47 -4.72
CA THR A 84 4.34 9.43 -4.87
C THR A 84 4.58 8.20 -4.01
N ILE A 85 5.85 7.85 -3.76
CA ILE A 85 6.20 6.60 -3.06
C ILE A 85 5.84 6.63 -1.56
N GLY A 86 5.67 7.81 -0.98
CA GLY A 86 5.14 7.96 0.37
C GLY A 86 3.72 7.41 0.50
N GLN A 87 2.88 7.59 -0.52
CA GLN A 87 1.54 6.98 -0.57
C GLN A 87 1.62 5.46 -0.68
N ASP A 88 2.57 4.91 -1.45
CA ASP A 88 2.77 3.46 -1.51
C ASP A 88 3.08 2.89 -0.12
N CYS A 89 4.00 3.53 0.62
CA CYS A 89 4.38 3.12 1.96
C CYS A 89 3.19 3.09 2.94
N VAL A 90 2.37 4.15 2.94
CA VAL A 90 1.17 4.23 3.79
C VAL A 90 0.14 3.21 3.36
N ALA A 91 -0.16 3.12 2.07
CA ALA A 91 -1.21 2.25 1.55
C ALA A 91 -0.92 0.77 1.82
N MET A 92 0.32 0.32 1.66
CA MET A 92 0.70 -1.07 1.94
C MET A 92 0.39 -1.45 3.39
N SER A 93 0.75 -0.59 4.35
CA SER A 93 0.52 -0.86 5.78
C SER A 93 -0.92 -0.62 6.22
N VAL A 94 -1.55 0.47 5.76
CA VAL A 94 -2.91 0.87 6.19
C VAL A 94 -3.97 -0.07 5.61
N ASN A 95 -3.85 -0.48 4.36
CA ASN A 95 -4.78 -1.43 3.75
C ASN A 95 -4.70 -2.80 4.46
N ASP A 96 -3.52 -3.21 4.96
CA ASP A 96 -3.35 -4.48 5.67
C ASP A 96 -4.02 -4.49 7.04
N ILE A 97 -3.98 -3.39 7.79
CA ILE A 97 -4.74 -3.32 9.05
C ILE A 97 -6.25 -3.17 8.81
N LEU A 98 -6.64 -2.51 7.71
CA LEU A 98 -8.03 -2.32 7.31
C LEU A 98 -8.75 -3.65 7.07
N VAL A 99 -8.09 -4.66 6.47
CA VAL A 99 -8.72 -5.96 6.17
C VAL A 99 -9.18 -6.72 7.42
N GLN A 100 -8.69 -6.36 8.59
CA GLN A 100 -9.16 -6.88 9.88
C GLN A 100 -10.31 -6.07 10.48
N GLY A 101 -10.79 -5.03 9.79
CA GLY A 101 -11.84 -4.13 10.26
C GLY A 101 -11.33 -2.98 11.12
N ALA A 102 -10.01 -2.76 11.18
CA ALA A 102 -9.42 -1.72 11.99
C ALA A 102 -9.58 -0.33 11.36
N ILE A 103 -9.88 0.65 12.21
CA ILE A 103 -9.84 2.07 11.87
C ILE A 103 -8.39 2.53 12.05
N PRO A 104 -7.73 3.08 11.02
CA PRO A 104 -6.38 3.62 11.15
C PRO A 104 -6.35 4.75 12.19
N LEU A 105 -5.35 4.73 13.07
CA LEU A 105 -5.15 5.73 14.11
C LEU A 105 -3.96 6.61 13.82
N PHE A 106 -2.79 5.98 13.68
CA PHE A 106 -1.55 6.69 13.42
C PHE A 106 -0.57 5.84 12.61
N PHE A 107 0.37 6.54 12.01
CA PHE A 107 1.44 5.99 11.19
C PHE A 107 2.79 6.51 11.67
N LEU A 108 3.82 5.71 11.51
CA LEU A 108 5.22 6.08 11.70
C LEU A 108 5.98 5.67 10.45
N ASP A 109 6.95 6.48 10.02
CA ASP A 109 7.85 6.14 8.92
C ASP A 109 9.29 5.92 9.39
N TYR A 110 10.04 5.18 8.61
CA TYR A 110 11.50 5.07 8.67
C TYR A 110 12.07 5.31 7.29
N ILE A 111 12.91 6.33 7.15
CA ILE A 111 13.56 6.69 5.90
C ILE A 111 15.06 6.57 6.09
N ALA A 112 15.69 5.61 5.40
CA ALA A 112 17.13 5.45 5.36
C ALA A 112 17.68 5.99 4.04
N VAL A 113 18.65 6.89 4.08
CA VAL A 113 19.23 7.54 2.89
C VAL A 113 20.74 7.36 2.86
N GLY A 114 21.34 7.23 1.67
CA GLY A 114 22.79 7.26 1.52
C GLY A 114 23.35 8.64 1.85
N LYS A 115 22.70 9.68 1.30
CA LYS A 115 22.98 11.08 1.59
C LYS A 115 21.69 11.86 1.83
N LEU A 116 21.68 12.66 2.89
CA LEU A 116 20.48 13.40 3.27
C LEU A 116 20.33 14.67 2.45
N GLU A 117 19.33 14.67 1.57
CA GLU A 117 18.89 15.84 0.80
C GLU A 117 17.56 16.35 1.39
N PRO A 118 17.54 17.50 2.08
CA PRO A 118 16.38 17.95 2.83
C PRO A 118 15.10 18.07 2.01
N VAL A 119 15.18 18.49 0.75
CA VAL A 119 14.03 18.65 -0.14
C VAL A 119 13.47 17.28 -0.54
N LYS A 120 14.34 16.35 -0.94
CA LYS A 120 13.96 14.98 -1.31
C LYS A 120 13.24 14.25 -0.15
N VAL A 121 13.82 14.32 1.06
CA VAL A 121 13.19 13.74 2.25
C VAL A 121 11.85 14.40 2.55
N ALA A 122 11.75 15.72 2.45
CA ALA A 122 10.50 16.44 2.65
C ALA A 122 9.44 16.08 1.60
N ASP A 123 9.81 15.81 0.36
CA ASP A 123 8.90 15.35 -0.69
C ASP A 123 8.37 13.94 -0.40
N ILE A 124 9.23 13.03 0.05
CA ILE A 124 8.81 11.68 0.49
C ILE A 124 7.80 11.79 1.63
N VAL A 125 8.13 12.55 2.70
CA VAL A 125 7.25 12.73 3.86
C VAL A 125 5.96 13.47 3.51
N ARG A 126 5.98 14.37 2.53
CA ARG A 126 4.75 14.98 2.01
C ARG A 126 3.80 13.93 1.44
N GLY A 127 4.30 13.00 0.61
CA GLY A 127 3.50 11.88 0.09
C GLY A 127 2.96 10.97 1.20
N VAL A 128 3.77 10.69 2.23
CA VAL A 128 3.31 9.97 3.44
C VAL A 128 2.19 10.72 4.14
N ALA A 129 2.36 12.03 4.37
CA ALA A 129 1.39 12.85 5.07
C ALA A 129 0.05 12.97 4.30
N GLU A 130 0.08 13.19 2.99
CA GLU A 130 -1.10 13.25 2.14
C GLU A 130 -1.90 11.94 2.18
N ALA A 131 -1.21 10.80 2.12
CA ALA A 131 -1.83 9.49 2.23
C ALA A 131 -2.38 9.20 3.63
N CYS A 132 -1.71 9.65 4.68
CA CYS A 132 -2.21 9.58 6.06
C CYS A 132 -3.48 10.42 6.23
N GLU A 133 -3.49 11.67 5.74
CA GLU A 133 -4.66 12.55 5.75
C GLU A 133 -5.83 11.91 5.00
N GLU A 134 -5.59 11.35 3.81
CA GLU A 134 -6.60 10.64 3.05
C GLU A 134 -7.15 9.43 3.80
N SER A 135 -6.31 8.69 4.52
CA SER A 135 -6.71 7.51 5.29
C SER A 135 -7.36 7.84 6.64
N GLY A 136 -7.38 9.11 7.06
CA GLY A 136 -7.82 9.52 8.39
C GLY A 136 -6.88 9.08 9.50
N CYS A 137 -5.59 8.92 9.20
CA CYS A 137 -4.52 8.42 10.03
C CYS A 137 -3.54 9.56 10.34
N ALA A 138 -3.11 9.72 11.59
CA ALA A 138 -2.14 10.75 11.93
C ALA A 138 -0.71 10.27 11.65
N LEU A 139 0.09 11.04 10.90
CA LEU A 139 1.53 10.84 10.87
C LEU A 139 2.11 11.33 12.21
N LEU A 140 2.32 10.39 13.13
CA LEU A 140 2.61 10.71 14.54
C LEU A 140 4.09 10.96 14.81
N GLY A 141 4.95 10.49 13.93
CA GLY A 141 6.40 10.62 14.00
C GLY A 141 7.08 9.71 13.01
N GLY A 142 8.39 9.64 13.09
CA GLY A 142 9.22 8.80 12.23
C GLY A 142 10.69 8.97 12.54
N GLU A 143 11.53 8.38 11.72
CA GLU A 143 12.99 8.46 11.79
C GLU A 143 13.58 8.66 10.40
N THR A 144 14.54 9.56 10.28
CA THR A 144 15.35 9.69 9.07
C THR A 144 16.82 9.44 9.42
N ALA A 145 17.38 8.37 8.86
CA ALA A 145 18.75 7.95 9.11
C ALA A 145 19.64 8.19 7.88
N GLU A 146 20.70 8.98 8.04
CA GLU A 146 21.76 9.11 7.04
C GLU A 146 22.75 7.96 7.22
N MET A 147 22.81 7.07 6.22
CA MET A 147 23.53 5.78 6.25
C MET A 147 24.74 5.84 5.33
N ALA A 148 25.62 6.82 5.56
CA ALA A 148 26.81 7.06 4.75
C ALA A 148 27.70 5.81 4.63
N GLY A 149 27.99 5.41 3.40
CA GLY A 149 28.79 4.22 3.11
C GLY A 149 28.06 2.88 3.23
N PHE A 150 26.77 2.90 3.56
CA PHE A 150 25.89 1.71 3.56
C PHE A 150 24.99 1.68 2.31
N TYR A 151 24.39 2.82 1.97
CA TYR A 151 23.70 3.06 0.70
C TYR A 151 24.57 3.93 -0.21
N ASP A 152 24.38 3.83 -1.52
CA ASP A 152 24.92 4.82 -2.46
C ASP A 152 24.25 6.17 -2.22
N ASP A 153 24.92 7.27 -2.55
CA ASP A 153 24.46 8.64 -2.23
C ASP A 153 23.01 8.92 -2.68
N GLU A 154 22.60 8.37 -3.83
CA GLU A 154 21.28 8.57 -4.40
C GLU A 154 20.22 7.58 -3.88
N ASP A 155 20.66 6.48 -3.25
CA ASP A 155 19.78 5.40 -2.84
C ASP A 155 19.15 5.71 -1.47
N TYR A 156 17.91 5.23 -1.31
CA TYR A 156 17.18 5.30 -0.05
C TYR A 156 16.19 4.15 0.07
N ASP A 157 15.75 3.90 1.29
CA ASP A 157 14.66 2.97 1.60
C ASP A 157 13.62 3.66 2.47
N VAL A 158 12.36 3.25 2.30
CA VAL A 158 11.21 3.79 3.04
C VAL A 158 10.37 2.64 3.55
N ALA A 159 10.16 2.61 4.85
CA ALA A 159 9.28 1.66 5.52
C ALA A 159 8.28 2.41 6.42
N GLY A 160 7.11 1.81 6.60
CA GLY A 160 6.05 2.36 7.40
C GLY A 160 5.53 1.39 8.45
N PHE A 161 4.92 1.96 9.49
CA PHE A 161 4.30 1.25 10.57
C PHE A 161 2.94 1.88 10.86
N ALA A 162 1.86 1.16 10.53
CA ALA A 162 0.50 1.58 10.79
C ALA A 162 -0.04 0.95 12.07
N VAL A 163 -0.78 1.72 12.83
CA VAL A 163 -1.54 1.24 13.98
C VAL A 163 -3.00 1.67 13.83
N GLY A 164 -3.90 0.72 13.94
CA GLY A 164 -5.34 0.92 13.94
C GLY A 164 -6.01 0.31 15.16
N ILE A 165 -7.30 0.54 15.30
CA ILE A 165 -8.12 0.03 16.40
C ILE A 165 -9.39 -0.64 15.86
N VAL A 166 -9.78 -1.74 16.49
CA VAL A 166 -11.04 -2.43 16.22
C VAL A 166 -11.66 -2.91 17.52
N ASP A 167 -12.99 -2.88 17.61
CA ASP A 167 -13.70 -3.55 18.72
C ASP A 167 -13.72 -5.06 18.47
N ARG A 168 -13.29 -5.90 19.42
CA ARG A 168 -13.20 -7.36 19.23
C ARG A 168 -14.47 -8.00 18.61
N PRO A 169 -15.69 -7.61 18.99
CA PRO A 169 -16.90 -8.15 18.34
C PRO A 169 -17.05 -7.80 16.85
N LYS A 170 -16.31 -6.77 16.37
CA LYS A 170 -16.35 -6.30 14.98
C LYS A 170 -15.14 -6.73 14.16
N LEU A 171 -14.26 -7.55 14.74
CA LEU A 171 -13.07 -8.05 14.06
C LEU A 171 -13.47 -8.90 12.84
N ILE A 172 -12.99 -8.54 11.68
CA ILE A 172 -13.21 -9.29 10.44
C ILE A 172 -12.17 -10.41 10.36
N THR A 173 -12.63 -11.65 10.45
CA THR A 173 -11.77 -12.84 10.54
C THR A 173 -11.99 -13.84 9.42
N GLY A 174 -13.00 -13.64 8.56
CA GLY A 174 -13.40 -14.60 7.54
C GLY A 174 -14.16 -15.83 8.05
N LYS A 175 -14.24 -16.05 9.37
CA LYS A 175 -14.84 -17.28 9.95
C LYS A 175 -16.32 -17.50 9.59
N SER A 176 -17.04 -16.44 9.23
CA SER A 176 -18.45 -16.51 8.83
C SER A 176 -18.66 -16.70 7.33
N ILE A 177 -17.57 -16.75 6.55
CA ILE A 177 -17.61 -17.01 5.12
C ILE A 177 -18.13 -18.43 4.88
N LYS A 178 -19.05 -18.57 3.92
CA LYS A 178 -19.69 -19.84 3.57
C LYS A 178 -19.99 -19.92 2.08
N ALA A 179 -20.23 -21.11 1.58
CA ALA A 179 -20.71 -21.31 0.22
C ALA A 179 -21.98 -20.49 -0.06
N GLY A 180 -22.03 -19.83 -1.20
CA GLY A 180 -23.07 -18.89 -1.62
C GLY A 180 -22.74 -17.42 -1.32
N ASP A 181 -21.69 -17.11 -0.57
CA ASP A 181 -21.20 -15.74 -0.42
C ASP A 181 -20.60 -15.24 -1.73
N VAL A 182 -20.65 -13.92 -1.94
CA VAL A 182 -20.20 -13.27 -3.16
C VAL A 182 -18.88 -12.57 -2.93
N ILE A 183 -18.00 -12.63 -3.94
CA ILE A 183 -16.71 -11.97 -3.97
C ILE A 183 -16.84 -10.69 -4.79
N LEU A 184 -16.63 -9.54 -4.15
CA LEU A 184 -16.60 -8.23 -4.78
C LEU A 184 -15.17 -7.73 -4.85
N GLY A 185 -14.78 -7.18 -6.01
CA GLY A 185 -13.46 -6.59 -6.23
C GLY A 185 -13.52 -5.08 -6.35
N LEU A 186 -12.66 -4.38 -5.63
CA LEU A 186 -12.41 -2.96 -5.80
C LEU A 186 -11.17 -2.75 -6.68
N PRO A 187 -11.25 -1.88 -7.70
CA PRO A 187 -10.15 -1.71 -8.66
C PRO A 187 -8.88 -1.20 -7.99
N SER A 188 -7.75 -1.64 -8.52
CA SER A 188 -6.44 -1.03 -8.24
C SER A 188 -6.23 0.20 -9.12
N SER A 189 -5.24 1.01 -8.75
CA SER A 189 -4.78 2.16 -9.54
C SER A 189 -3.74 1.79 -10.62
N GLY A 190 -3.25 0.56 -10.60
CA GLY A 190 -2.17 0.04 -11.42
C GLY A 190 -1.47 -1.12 -10.74
N VAL A 191 -0.16 -1.24 -10.92
CA VAL A 191 0.66 -2.32 -10.34
C VAL A 191 0.70 -2.26 -8.81
N HIS A 192 0.41 -1.12 -8.21
CA HIS A 192 0.61 -0.82 -6.80
C HIS A 192 2.09 -0.82 -6.41
N SER A 193 2.49 -1.61 -5.40
CA SER A 193 3.86 -1.65 -4.92
C SER A 193 4.47 -3.06 -4.90
N ASN A 194 3.83 -4.03 -5.58
CA ASN A 194 4.27 -5.42 -5.61
C ASN A 194 4.69 -5.85 -7.02
N GLY A 195 5.59 -6.83 -7.11
CA GLY A 195 6.03 -7.41 -8.37
C GLY A 195 7.06 -6.57 -9.14
N PHE A 196 7.57 -5.47 -8.59
CA PHE A 196 8.46 -4.54 -9.30
C PHE A 196 9.82 -5.12 -9.68
N SER A 197 10.30 -6.15 -9.00
CA SER A 197 11.51 -6.86 -9.43
C SER A 197 11.31 -7.53 -10.80
N LEU A 198 10.14 -8.16 -11.01
CA LEU A 198 9.77 -8.75 -12.30
C LEU A 198 9.51 -7.65 -13.35
N VAL A 199 8.74 -6.62 -13.01
CA VAL A 199 8.48 -5.49 -13.91
C VAL A 199 9.79 -4.90 -14.42
N ARG A 200 10.71 -4.53 -13.53
CA ARG A 200 12.00 -3.93 -13.91
C ARG A 200 12.82 -4.87 -14.79
N LYS A 201 12.86 -6.15 -14.49
CA LYS A 201 13.55 -7.13 -15.31
C LYS A 201 12.96 -7.22 -16.73
N ILE A 202 11.63 -7.17 -16.85
CA ILE A 202 10.95 -7.20 -18.15
C ILE A 202 11.23 -5.91 -18.92
N VAL A 203 10.95 -4.76 -18.34
CA VAL A 203 10.97 -3.49 -19.09
C VAL A 203 12.39 -3.00 -19.38
N PHE A 204 13.33 -3.14 -18.47
CA PHE A 204 14.70 -2.64 -18.64
C PHE A 204 15.65 -3.70 -19.19
N ASP A 205 15.71 -4.88 -18.56
CA ASP A 205 16.71 -5.88 -18.91
C ASP A 205 16.31 -6.66 -20.18
N HIS A 206 15.01 -7.02 -20.32
CA HIS A 206 14.54 -7.83 -21.43
C HIS A 206 14.15 -7.00 -22.65
N LYS A 207 13.38 -5.91 -22.46
CA LYS A 207 12.93 -5.05 -23.56
C LYS A 207 13.89 -3.89 -23.84
N GLY A 208 14.74 -3.49 -22.89
CA GLY A 208 15.66 -2.36 -23.04
C GLY A 208 14.95 -1.01 -23.15
N PHE A 209 13.76 -0.87 -22.56
CA PHE A 209 13.01 0.38 -22.60
C PHE A 209 13.67 1.44 -21.71
N SER A 210 13.51 2.71 -22.11
CA SER A 210 13.86 3.85 -21.25
C SER A 210 12.68 4.19 -20.34
N ILE A 211 12.95 4.71 -19.14
CA ILE A 211 11.91 5.07 -18.15
C ILE A 211 10.98 6.18 -18.66
N ASP A 212 11.49 7.07 -19.52
CA ASP A 212 10.81 8.20 -20.16
C ASP A 212 10.15 7.84 -21.48
N GLN A 213 10.25 6.58 -21.93
CA GLN A 213 9.63 6.11 -23.17
C GLN A 213 8.11 6.22 -23.09
N ASN A 214 7.50 6.88 -24.08
CA ASN A 214 6.06 6.88 -24.24
C ASN A 214 5.55 5.52 -24.68
N ILE A 215 4.54 5.01 -24.00
CA ILE A 215 3.84 3.76 -24.30
C ILE A 215 2.43 4.13 -24.77
N PRO A 216 2.10 3.89 -26.05
CA PRO A 216 0.80 4.29 -26.61
C PRO A 216 -0.39 3.73 -25.84
N GLU A 217 -0.30 2.50 -25.37
CA GLU A 217 -1.33 1.78 -24.61
C GLU A 217 -1.63 2.45 -23.25
N PHE A 218 -0.65 3.18 -22.70
CA PHE A 218 -0.81 3.91 -21.42
C PHE A 218 -1.22 5.38 -21.63
N GLY A 219 -0.98 5.93 -22.83
CA GLY A 219 -1.17 7.37 -23.10
C GLY A 219 -0.23 8.29 -22.33
N LYS A 220 0.84 7.74 -21.73
CA LYS A 220 1.86 8.41 -20.92
C LYS A 220 3.18 7.65 -20.96
N THR A 221 4.21 8.15 -20.29
CA THR A 221 5.50 7.46 -20.22
C THR A 221 5.43 6.20 -19.36
N LEU A 222 6.37 5.28 -19.61
CA LEU A 222 6.52 4.06 -18.82
C LEU A 222 6.67 4.36 -17.32
N GLY A 223 7.49 5.35 -16.98
CA GLY A 223 7.72 5.74 -15.60
C GLY A 223 6.48 6.34 -14.93
N GLU A 224 5.73 7.19 -15.62
CA GLU A 224 4.47 7.76 -15.11
C GLU A 224 3.44 6.67 -14.81
N GLU A 225 3.32 5.65 -15.67
CA GLU A 225 2.45 4.51 -15.41
C GLU A 225 2.92 3.72 -14.18
N LEU A 226 4.18 3.32 -14.17
CA LEU A 226 4.73 2.45 -13.14
C LEU A 226 4.87 3.14 -11.77
N LEU A 227 4.99 4.47 -11.72
CA LEU A 227 4.97 5.24 -10.47
C LEU A 227 3.57 5.60 -9.98
N THR A 228 2.50 5.21 -10.69
CA THR A 228 1.13 5.37 -10.16
C THR A 228 1.05 4.78 -8.76
N PRO A 229 0.67 5.58 -7.73
CA PRO A 229 0.74 5.12 -6.35
C PRO A 229 -0.36 4.10 -6.03
N THR A 230 -0.08 3.29 -5.02
CA THR A 230 -1.02 2.31 -4.47
C THR A 230 -2.28 3.00 -3.96
N ARG A 231 -3.44 2.45 -4.31
CA ARG A 231 -4.73 2.98 -3.89
C ARG A 231 -4.96 2.79 -2.40
N LEU A 232 -5.53 3.83 -1.77
CA LEU A 232 -6.00 3.81 -0.39
C LEU A 232 -7.47 3.39 -0.34
N TYR A 233 -7.81 2.40 0.48
CA TYR A 233 -9.17 1.86 0.58
C TYR A 233 -9.96 2.29 1.83
N PRO A 234 -9.40 2.95 2.87
CA PRO A 234 -10.14 3.29 4.08
C PRO A 234 -11.45 4.04 3.83
N LYS A 235 -11.44 5.08 3.00
CA LYS A 235 -12.65 5.86 2.69
C LYS A 235 -13.75 5.04 2.03
N ALA A 236 -13.37 4.10 1.16
CA ALA A 236 -14.30 3.21 0.48
C ALA A 236 -14.94 2.19 1.44
N VAL A 237 -14.15 1.62 2.34
CA VAL A 237 -14.48 0.38 3.04
C VAL A 237 -14.96 0.61 4.48
N LEU A 238 -14.45 1.62 5.22
CA LEU A 238 -14.84 1.89 6.61
C LEU A 238 -16.35 2.05 6.81
N PRO A 239 -17.12 2.71 5.92
CA PRO A 239 -18.57 2.77 6.06
C PRO A 239 -19.25 1.40 6.00
N LEU A 240 -18.76 0.49 5.15
CA LEU A 240 -19.29 -0.88 5.04
C LEU A 240 -18.96 -1.70 6.29
N ILE A 241 -17.76 -1.52 6.85
CA ILE A 241 -17.34 -2.14 8.13
C ILE A 241 -18.28 -1.69 9.26
N LYS A 242 -18.57 -0.39 9.31
CA LYS A 242 -19.47 0.18 10.33
C LYS A 242 -20.88 -0.43 10.28
N GLU A 243 -21.35 -0.78 9.08
CA GLU A 243 -22.65 -1.42 8.85
C GLU A 243 -22.61 -2.93 9.01
N ASN A 244 -21.45 -3.54 9.30
CA ASN A 244 -21.21 -4.98 9.42
C ASN A 244 -21.62 -5.77 8.15
N LEU A 245 -21.35 -5.23 6.98
CA LEU A 245 -21.71 -5.84 5.69
C LEU A 245 -20.64 -6.81 5.15
N ILE A 246 -19.47 -6.87 5.76
CA ILE A 246 -18.30 -7.57 5.26
C ILE A 246 -17.98 -8.77 6.16
N LYS A 247 -17.86 -9.96 5.57
CA LYS A 247 -17.46 -11.19 6.25
C LYS A 247 -15.94 -11.43 6.20
N GLY A 248 -15.30 -11.02 5.10
CA GLY A 248 -13.88 -11.14 4.89
C GLY A 248 -13.37 -10.08 3.93
N MET A 249 -12.12 -9.70 4.08
CA MET A 249 -11.43 -8.76 3.18
C MET A 249 -10.05 -9.28 2.85
N VAL A 250 -9.58 -8.94 1.65
CA VAL A 250 -8.23 -9.31 1.18
C VAL A 250 -7.61 -8.12 0.48
N HIS A 251 -6.46 -7.67 0.94
CA HIS A 251 -5.59 -6.77 0.21
C HIS A 251 -4.72 -7.60 -0.72
N ILE A 252 -4.82 -7.37 -2.04
CA ILE A 252 -4.04 -8.12 -3.03
C ILE A 252 -2.66 -7.50 -3.16
N THR A 253 -1.68 -8.14 -2.52
CA THR A 253 -0.27 -7.78 -2.48
C THR A 253 0.59 -8.84 -3.16
N GLY A 254 1.87 -8.97 -2.81
CA GLY A 254 2.74 -10.07 -3.25
C GLY A 254 2.12 -11.43 -2.92
N GLY A 255 2.20 -12.36 -3.87
CA GLY A 255 1.46 -13.63 -3.81
C GLY A 255 0.10 -13.59 -4.56
N GLY A 256 -0.36 -12.39 -4.96
CA GLY A 256 -1.55 -12.19 -5.79
C GLY A 256 -2.83 -12.83 -5.24
N PHE A 257 -3.64 -13.37 -6.11
CA PHE A 257 -4.90 -14.02 -5.74
C PHE A 257 -4.68 -15.34 -4.99
N TYR A 258 -3.69 -16.11 -5.42
CA TYR A 258 -3.48 -17.48 -4.92
C TYR A 258 -2.96 -17.54 -3.47
N GLU A 259 -2.21 -16.55 -3.01
CA GLU A 259 -1.61 -16.56 -1.67
C GLU A 259 -2.34 -15.62 -0.69
N ASN A 260 -3.07 -14.61 -1.18
CA ASN A 260 -3.76 -13.66 -0.30
C ASN A 260 -5.19 -14.09 0.03
N ILE A 261 -5.98 -14.56 -0.94
CA ILE A 261 -7.37 -14.99 -0.68
C ILE A 261 -7.46 -16.10 0.37
N PRO A 262 -6.60 -17.14 0.36
CA PRO A 262 -6.64 -18.21 1.35
C PRO A 262 -6.52 -17.78 2.82
N ARG A 263 -5.89 -16.61 3.07
CA ARG A 263 -5.66 -16.12 4.44
C ARG A 263 -6.92 -15.84 5.23
N VAL A 264 -8.03 -15.61 4.54
CA VAL A 264 -9.33 -15.29 5.18
C VAL A 264 -10.36 -16.39 5.04
N LEU A 265 -10.08 -17.44 4.25
CA LEU A 265 -11.06 -18.51 4.01
C LEU A 265 -11.07 -19.54 5.13
N PRO A 266 -12.25 -19.93 5.63
CA PRO A 266 -12.37 -21.10 6.50
C PRO A 266 -12.18 -22.39 5.70
N THR A 267 -11.94 -23.50 6.39
CA THR A 267 -11.87 -24.83 5.77
C THR A 267 -13.21 -25.25 5.15
N GLY A 268 -13.16 -26.00 4.06
CA GLY A 268 -14.34 -26.56 3.38
C GLY A 268 -15.00 -25.62 2.37
N VAL A 269 -14.36 -24.48 2.07
CA VAL A 269 -14.80 -23.58 1.01
C VAL A 269 -13.68 -23.25 0.04
N THR A 270 -14.05 -22.89 -1.17
CA THR A 270 -13.17 -22.44 -2.25
C THR A 270 -13.66 -21.09 -2.78
N ALA A 271 -12.76 -20.15 -3.00
CA ALA A 271 -13.05 -18.94 -3.75
C ALA A 271 -12.90 -19.22 -5.25
N GLU A 272 -14.00 -19.14 -6.00
CA GLU A 272 -13.98 -19.14 -7.46
C GLU A 272 -14.02 -17.71 -7.97
N VAL A 273 -12.95 -17.29 -8.65
CA VAL A 273 -12.78 -15.94 -9.23
C VAL A 273 -12.80 -16.05 -10.75
N ASP A 274 -13.63 -15.24 -11.40
CA ASP A 274 -13.73 -15.15 -12.85
C ASP A 274 -13.04 -13.86 -13.32
N CYS A 275 -11.87 -14.00 -13.94
CA CYS A 275 -11.03 -12.87 -14.35
C CYS A 275 -11.55 -12.10 -15.58
N ASP A 276 -12.64 -12.52 -16.19
CA ASP A 276 -13.27 -11.81 -17.30
C ASP A 276 -14.37 -10.82 -16.84
N THR A 277 -14.61 -10.71 -15.53
CA THR A 277 -15.70 -9.90 -14.94
C THR A 277 -15.33 -8.45 -14.64
N TRP A 278 -14.07 -8.08 -14.80
CA TRP A 278 -13.60 -6.69 -14.64
C TRP A 278 -12.66 -6.28 -15.77
N PRO A 279 -12.55 -4.98 -16.10
CA PRO A 279 -11.63 -4.51 -17.13
C PRO A 279 -10.18 -4.74 -16.71
N ARG A 280 -9.41 -5.34 -17.59
CA ARG A 280 -7.97 -5.50 -17.40
C ARG A 280 -7.26 -4.20 -17.72
N LEU A 281 -6.39 -3.74 -16.82
CA LEU A 281 -5.61 -2.54 -17.05
C LEU A 281 -4.50 -2.82 -18.09
N PRO A 282 -4.25 -1.90 -19.03
CA PRO A 282 -3.25 -2.09 -20.09
C PRO A 282 -1.86 -2.47 -19.59
N VAL A 283 -1.47 -1.97 -18.40
CA VAL A 283 -0.16 -2.27 -17.81
C VAL A 283 0.06 -3.76 -17.58
N PHE A 284 -0.97 -4.51 -17.18
CA PHE A 284 -0.84 -5.95 -16.95
C PHE A 284 -0.79 -6.74 -18.26
N GLU A 285 -1.53 -6.31 -19.27
CA GLU A 285 -1.46 -6.91 -20.62
C GLU A 285 -0.06 -6.72 -21.22
N GLN A 286 0.46 -5.50 -21.13
CA GLN A 286 1.80 -5.20 -21.64
C GLN A 286 2.90 -5.94 -20.88
N ILE A 287 2.85 -6.00 -19.53
CA ILE A 287 3.82 -6.77 -18.75
C ILE A 287 3.79 -8.25 -19.15
N GLN A 288 2.60 -8.82 -19.32
CA GLN A 288 2.42 -10.21 -19.75
C GLN A 288 3.04 -10.44 -21.12
N GLU A 289 2.68 -9.62 -22.14
CA GLU A 289 3.17 -9.71 -23.50
C GLU A 289 4.68 -9.49 -23.60
N TRP A 290 5.18 -8.42 -22.97
CA TRP A 290 6.60 -8.09 -23.03
C TRP A 290 7.49 -9.14 -22.39
N GLY A 291 7.02 -9.73 -21.30
CA GLY A 291 7.74 -10.77 -20.55
C GLY A 291 7.40 -12.18 -20.98
N ASN A 292 6.40 -12.37 -21.85
CA ASN A 292 5.80 -13.69 -22.13
C ASN A 292 5.56 -14.46 -20.81
N VAL A 293 4.97 -13.76 -19.82
CA VAL A 293 4.74 -14.31 -18.48
C VAL A 293 3.50 -15.20 -18.54
N ASP A 294 3.59 -16.38 -17.94
CA ASP A 294 2.43 -17.26 -17.80
C ASP A 294 1.30 -16.58 -17.00
N TRP A 295 0.03 -16.77 -17.40
CA TRP A 295 -1.10 -16.10 -16.74
C TRP A 295 -1.26 -16.52 -15.27
N HIS A 296 -0.94 -17.75 -14.93
CA HIS A 296 -0.93 -18.17 -13.53
C HIS A 296 0.10 -17.39 -12.72
N GLU A 297 1.29 -17.14 -13.28
CA GLU A 297 2.34 -16.34 -12.63
C GLU A 297 1.93 -14.86 -12.55
N MET A 298 1.21 -14.31 -13.56
CA MET A 298 0.64 -12.97 -13.49
C MET A 298 -0.31 -12.81 -12.29
N TYR A 299 -1.26 -13.75 -12.11
CA TYR A 299 -2.21 -13.75 -10.99
C TYR A 299 -1.58 -14.14 -9.65
N ARG A 300 -0.39 -14.71 -9.65
CA ARG A 300 0.41 -14.97 -8.44
C ARG A 300 1.27 -13.80 -8.04
N THR A 301 1.70 -12.96 -8.99
CA THR A 301 2.64 -11.87 -8.74
C THR A 301 1.93 -10.53 -8.53
N PHE A 302 0.85 -10.27 -9.30
CA PHE A 302 0.21 -8.97 -9.43
C PHE A 302 -1.25 -8.97 -8.96
N ASN A 303 -1.78 -7.77 -8.72
CA ASN A 303 -3.18 -7.54 -8.38
C ASN A 303 -4.14 -7.63 -9.57
N MET A 304 -3.64 -7.66 -10.80
CA MET A 304 -4.39 -7.79 -12.06
C MET A 304 -5.58 -6.85 -12.24
N GLY A 305 -5.53 -5.67 -11.59
CA GLY A 305 -6.59 -4.67 -11.64
C GLY A 305 -7.53 -4.65 -10.44
N ILE A 306 -7.41 -5.62 -9.52
CA ILE A 306 -8.19 -5.68 -8.26
C ILE A 306 -7.22 -5.59 -7.08
N GLY A 307 -7.25 -4.46 -6.36
CA GLY A 307 -6.37 -4.27 -5.21
C GLY A 307 -6.98 -4.67 -3.86
N MET A 308 -8.31 -4.65 -3.75
CA MET A 308 -9.02 -5.05 -2.54
C MET A 308 -10.21 -5.96 -2.88
N ILE A 309 -10.35 -7.04 -2.14
CA ILE A 309 -11.51 -7.96 -2.23
C ILE A 309 -12.36 -7.82 -0.97
N LEU A 310 -13.68 -7.83 -1.17
CA LEU A 310 -14.68 -7.90 -0.11
C LEU A 310 -15.50 -9.18 -0.30
N ILE A 311 -15.66 -9.97 0.75
CA ILE A 311 -16.53 -11.16 0.76
C ILE A 311 -17.76 -10.83 1.58
N VAL A 312 -18.93 -10.91 0.96
CA VAL A 312 -20.20 -10.44 1.52
C VAL A 312 -21.29 -11.52 1.40
N ASP A 313 -22.33 -11.43 2.23
CA ASP A 313 -23.51 -12.29 2.07
C ASP A 313 -24.21 -11.96 0.74
N ALA A 314 -24.71 -12.97 0.04
CA ALA A 314 -25.42 -12.76 -1.23
C ALA A 314 -26.63 -11.81 -1.08
N ALA A 315 -27.27 -11.78 0.09
CA ALA A 315 -28.38 -10.88 0.37
C ALA A 315 -27.98 -9.40 0.53
N ASP A 316 -26.69 -9.12 0.80
CA ASP A 316 -26.20 -7.76 1.04
C ASP A 316 -25.49 -7.16 -0.19
N VAL A 317 -25.30 -7.91 -1.29
CA VAL A 317 -24.56 -7.50 -2.48
C VAL A 317 -25.04 -6.16 -3.03
N ASP A 318 -26.33 -6.03 -3.28
CA ASP A 318 -26.92 -4.80 -3.84
C ASP A 318 -26.74 -3.60 -2.91
N ARG A 319 -26.85 -3.82 -1.60
CA ARG A 319 -26.62 -2.79 -0.59
C ARG A 319 -25.18 -2.34 -0.55
N VAL A 320 -24.22 -3.26 -0.65
CA VAL A 320 -22.78 -2.95 -0.70
C VAL A 320 -22.44 -2.19 -1.98
N LYS A 321 -22.93 -2.67 -3.14
CA LYS A 321 -22.73 -1.97 -4.43
C LYS A 321 -23.29 -0.56 -4.39
N ALA A 322 -24.55 -0.38 -3.99
CA ALA A 322 -25.18 0.94 -3.89
C ALA A 322 -24.44 1.88 -2.93
N ASN A 323 -23.94 1.36 -1.80
CA ASN A 323 -23.16 2.14 -0.84
C ASN A 323 -21.83 2.61 -1.44
N LEU A 324 -21.12 1.78 -2.19
CA LEU A 324 -19.87 2.14 -2.88
C LEU A 324 -20.13 3.12 -4.04
N GLU A 325 -21.08 2.83 -4.91
CA GLU A 325 -21.44 3.66 -6.06
C GLU A 325 -21.90 5.07 -5.66
N SER A 326 -22.62 5.20 -4.53
CA SER A 326 -23.02 6.50 -4.00
C SER A 326 -21.86 7.42 -3.64
N ARG A 327 -20.65 6.87 -3.53
CA ARG A 327 -19.39 7.58 -3.27
C ARG A 327 -18.45 7.56 -4.48
N ASN A 328 -18.96 7.23 -5.66
CA ASN A 328 -18.21 7.10 -6.91
C ASN A 328 -17.10 6.01 -6.85
N GLU A 329 -17.30 4.98 -6.03
CA GLU A 329 -16.40 3.84 -5.94
C GLU A 329 -16.85 2.74 -6.90
N ALA A 330 -16.01 2.40 -7.86
CA ALA A 330 -16.28 1.26 -8.74
C ALA A 330 -16.14 -0.06 -7.97
N VAL A 331 -17.02 -1.01 -8.29
CA VAL A 331 -17.03 -2.36 -7.69
C VAL A 331 -17.46 -3.37 -8.73
N TYR A 332 -16.79 -4.51 -8.74
CA TYR A 332 -17.06 -5.63 -9.65
C TYR A 332 -17.44 -6.87 -8.85
N GLU A 333 -18.41 -7.61 -9.32
CA GLU A 333 -18.72 -8.97 -8.82
C GLU A 333 -17.79 -9.93 -9.55
N ILE A 334 -16.74 -10.38 -8.85
CA ILE A 334 -15.63 -11.10 -9.47
C ILE A 334 -15.67 -12.60 -9.22
N GLY A 335 -16.65 -13.08 -8.45
CA GLY A 335 -16.76 -14.49 -8.16
C GLY A 335 -17.63 -14.83 -6.96
N HIS A 336 -17.56 -16.10 -6.57
CA HIS A 336 -18.36 -16.65 -5.49
C HIS A 336 -17.57 -17.60 -4.61
N ILE A 337 -18.04 -17.78 -3.39
CA ILE A 337 -17.56 -18.83 -2.49
C ILE A 337 -18.40 -20.08 -2.72
N VAL A 338 -17.73 -21.20 -2.99
CA VAL A 338 -18.35 -22.52 -3.19
C VAL A 338 -17.87 -23.52 -2.14
N SER A 339 -18.55 -24.63 -2.00
CA SER A 339 -18.03 -25.76 -1.21
C SER A 339 -16.87 -26.40 -1.95
N GLY A 340 -15.74 -26.63 -1.27
CA GLY A 340 -14.56 -27.22 -1.90
C GLY A 340 -13.41 -27.40 -0.91
N GLU A 341 -12.37 -28.12 -1.35
CA GLU A 341 -11.18 -28.40 -0.54
C GLU A 341 -9.96 -27.54 -0.94
N GLY A 342 -9.94 -27.02 -2.18
CA GLY A 342 -8.90 -26.12 -2.67
C GLY A 342 -9.20 -24.65 -2.31
N PRO A 343 -8.22 -23.83 -1.93
CA PRO A 343 -8.53 -22.48 -1.42
C PRO A 343 -9.02 -21.51 -2.50
N VAL A 344 -8.43 -21.54 -3.69
CA VAL A 344 -8.73 -20.57 -4.77
C VAL A 344 -8.67 -21.23 -6.13
N VAL A 345 -9.63 -20.89 -6.97
CA VAL A 345 -9.64 -21.19 -8.40
C VAL A 345 -9.85 -19.87 -9.16
N VAL A 346 -8.88 -19.50 -10.00
CA VAL A 346 -9.03 -18.38 -10.94
C VAL A 346 -9.34 -18.98 -12.31
N LYS A 347 -10.42 -18.52 -12.93
CA LYS A 347 -10.87 -18.97 -14.24
C LYS A 347 -11.16 -17.78 -15.16
N GLY A 348 -11.26 -18.03 -16.46
CA GLY A 348 -11.54 -17.03 -17.49
C GLY A 348 -10.88 -17.41 -18.82
N ALA A 349 -11.08 -16.61 -19.84
CA ALA A 349 -10.62 -16.92 -21.20
C ALA A 349 -9.11 -17.18 -21.29
N VAL A 350 -8.31 -16.46 -20.51
CA VAL A 350 -6.83 -16.57 -20.52
C VAL A 350 -6.30 -17.89 -19.94
N PHE A 351 -7.13 -18.71 -19.32
CA PHE A 351 -6.76 -20.01 -18.76
C PHE A 351 -7.30 -21.20 -19.56
N ASN A 352 -7.96 -20.95 -20.68
CA ASN A 352 -8.61 -21.97 -21.50
C ASN A 352 -7.76 -22.45 -22.71
N ASP A 353 -6.49 -21.99 -22.83
CA ASP A 353 -5.54 -22.35 -23.90
C ASP A 353 -4.65 -23.55 -23.56
#